data_b731f721ccbcec66cc099823efd66337
#
_entry.id   b731f721ccbcec66cc099823efd66337
#
_cell.length_a   1.000
_cell.length_b   1.000
_cell.length_c   1.000
_cell.angle_alpha   90.00
_cell.angle_beta   90.00
_cell.angle_gamma   90.00
#
_symmetry.space_group_name_H-M   'P 1'
#
loop_
_entity.id
_entity.type
_entity.pdbx_description
1 polymer ?
#
loop_
_entity_poly.entity_id
_entity_poly.type
_entity_poly.pdbx_seq_one_letter_code
_entity_poly.pdbx_strand_id
1 'polypeptide(L)'
;MISRRKTRQVMVGNVPIGDAAPVAVQSMTSGYTHDIDKCVREINKLAAGGADIVRVAVPERKDTEALKEIIKQVQVPIVADVHFHFQRALEALEAGVSKIRLNPGNINDRKQVEMVIDACKEHKVPIRVGVNEGSIVERKDKQKRMRELGGVFGNNRHGHILAIMITKLEEYLDIFYARNFYDIVISAKSIDPILVIDAYTEISRRFEHPLHLGVTHAGPKETGTIRSVVPLGTLLANGIGDTIRISYANDPIYEVQDGLELLYVLGLRQRRGAELIACPTCGRIQVDLFTLVQHVNRKLKEEITVPIKVAVMGCVVNGPGECEGADVAIFAGDKRGIIYVQGQKVANVPEEQILDALLEECKKFQAKVQRGEARLGEKVVDILPPDPIGELGSGYVKIAASRAEGGTALPVFNP
;
A
#
# COMPACT_ATOMS: atom_id res chain seq x y z
N MET A 1 6.51 -11.90 11.48
CA MET A 1 5.27 -11.53 10.74
C MET A 1 4.47 -10.53 11.57
N ILE A 2 3.89 -9.51 10.93
CA ILE A 2 3.05 -8.51 11.60
C ILE A 2 1.76 -9.20 12.08
N SER A 3 1.47 -9.12 13.40
CA SER A 3 0.21 -9.61 13.96
C SER A 3 -0.87 -8.57 13.72
N ARG A 4 -1.86 -8.89 12.88
CA ARG A 4 -2.96 -7.96 12.59
C ARG A 4 -4.05 -8.05 13.66
N ARG A 5 -4.66 -6.90 13.93
CA ARG A 5 -5.82 -6.76 14.80
C ARG A 5 -6.99 -7.62 14.29
N LYS A 6 -7.69 -8.32 15.16
CA LYS A 6 -8.96 -8.99 14.81
C LYS A 6 -10.03 -7.95 14.52
N THR A 7 -10.73 -8.13 13.42
CA THR A 7 -11.84 -7.27 13.00
C THR A 7 -13.00 -8.13 12.49
N ARG A 8 -14.18 -7.55 12.37
CA ARG A 8 -15.25 -8.16 11.59
C ARG A 8 -14.80 -8.29 10.14
N GLN A 9 -15.15 -9.40 9.50
CA GLN A 9 -14.98 -9.51 8.06
C GLN A 9 -16.20 -8.91 7.34
N VAL A 10 -15.94 -8.10 6.31
CA VAL A 10 -16.96 -7.46 5.47
C VAL A 10 -16.67 -7.79 4.02
N MET A 11 -17.67 -8.23 3.27
CA MET A 11 -17.52 -8.56 1.85
C MET A 11 -17.81 -7.35 0.97
N VAL A 12 -16.91 -7.02 0.06
CA VAL A 12 -17.11 -6.00 -0.98
C VAL A 12 -17.12 -6.70 -2.33
N GLY A 13 -18.28 -7.07 -2.81
CA GLY A 13 -18.41 -8.03 -3.89
C GLY A 13 -17.74 -9.36 -3.49
N ASN A 14 -16.74 -9.78 -4.26
CA ASN A 14 -15.93 -10.97 -3.99
C ASN A 14 -14.66 -10.70 -3.16
N VAL A 15 -14.41 -9.47 -2.73
CA VAL A 15 -13.20 -9.09 -1.97
C VAL A 15 -13.53 -9.04 -0.47
N PRO A 16 -12.96 -9.95 0.35
CA PRO A 16 -13.08 -9.88 1.80
C PRO A 16 -12.20 -8.74 2.37
N ILE A 17 -12.73 -8.01 3.34
CA ILE A 17 -12.02 -6.94 4.06
C ILE A 17 -12.15 -7.22 5.56
N GLY A 18 -11.04 -7.14 6.28
CA GLY A 18 -10.99 -7.40 7.72
C GLY A 18 -10.62 -8.84 8.07
N ASP A 19 -10.50 -9.10 9.35
CA ASP A 19 -10.04 -10.36 9.95
C ASP A 19 -8.71 -10.84 9.33
N ALA A 20 -8.63 -12.10 8.89
CA ALA A 20 -7.45 -12.69 8.28
C ALA A 20 -7.28 -12.33 6.78
N ALA A 21 -8.23 -11.61 6.17
CA ALA A 21 -8.15 -11.25 4.75
C ALA A 21 -6.92 -10.38 4.45
N PRO A 22 -6.27 -10.53 3.29
CA PRO A 22 -5.17 -9.65 2.89
C PRO A 22 -5.60 -8.18 2.87
N VAL A 23 -4.69 -7.27 3.21
CA VAL A 23 -4.97 -5.83 3.11
C VAL A 23 -5.26 -5.47 1.65
N ALA A 24 -6.45 -4.93 1.38
CA ALA A 24 -6.89 -4.60 0.03
C ALA A 24 -6.44 -3.19 -0.39
N VAL A 25 -6.00 -3.05 -1.64
CA VAL A 25 -5.68 -1.76 -2.26
C VAL A 25 -6.90 -1.25 -3.00
N GLN A 26 -7.40 -0.09 -2.57
CA GLN A 26 -8.48 0.61 -3.25
C GLN A 26 -7.94 1.84 -3.97
N SER A 27 -8.37 2.07 -5.21
CA SER A 27 -8.14 3.33 -5.92
C SER A 27 -9.47 4.00 -6.31
N MET A 28 -9.39 5.08 -7.06
CA MET A 28 -10.56 5.83 -7.51
C MET A 28 -10.30 6.39 -8.91
N THR A 29 -11.31 6.38 -9.77
CA THR A 29 -11.26 7.04 -11.07
C THR A 29 -11.11 8.54 -10.94
N SER A 30 -10.43 9.16 -11.89
CA SER A 30 -10.26 10.61 -12.00
C SER A 30 -11.25 11.26 -12.97
N GLY A 31 -11.79 10.47 -13.91
CA GLY A 31 -12.74 10.90 -14.90
C GLY A 31 -14.18 10.96 -14.39
N TYR A 32 -15.06 11.57 -15.18
CA TYR A 32 -16.51 11.56 -14.91
C TYR A 32 -17.09 10.17 -15.09
N THR A 33 -17.94 9.74 -14.14
CA THR A 33 -18.56 8.41 -14.17
C THR A 33 -19.51 8.23 -15.33
N HIS A 34 -20.21 9.29 -15.76
CA HIS A 34 -21.12 9.25 -16.91
C HIS A 34 -20.40 9.19 -18.29
N ASP A 35 -19.09 9.36 -18.35
CA ASP A 35 -18.28 9.00 -19.53
C ASP A 35 -17.91 7.50 -19.41
N ILE A 36 -18.84 6.64 -19.80
CA ILE A 36 -18.78 5.19 -19.57
C ILE A 36 -17.48 4.59 -20.12
N ASP A 37 -17.16 4.86 -21.38
CA ASP A 37 -16.00 4.26 -22.05
C ASP A 37 -14.68 4.65 -21.37
N LYS A 38 -14.55 5.91 -21.00
CA LYS A 38 -13.37 6.41 -20.29
C LYS A 38 -13.29 5.83 -18.89
N CYS A 39 -14.40 5.80 -18.16
CA CYS A 39 -14.48 5.25 -16.83
C CYS A 39 -14.13 3.75 -16.81
N VAL A 40 -14.66 2.96 -17.73
CA VAL A 40 -14.36 1.52 -17.89
C VAL A 40 -12.88 1.30 -18.21
N ARG A 41 -12.31 2.07 -19.15
CA ARG A 41 -10.87 1.97 -19.45
C ARG A 41 -10.01 2.28 -18.22
N GLU A 42 -10.36 3.33 -17.47
CA GLU A 42 -9.62 3.71 -16.26
C GLU A 42 -9.75 2.65 -15.15
N ILE A 43 -10.94 2.12 -14.90
CA ILE A 43 -11.17 1.03 -13.95
C ILE A 43 -10.32 -0.20 -14.33
N ASN A 44 -10.36 -0.63 -15.59
CA ASN A 44 -9.62 -1.79 -16.05
C ASN A 44 -8.10 -1.57 -15.98
N LYS A 45 -7.61 -0.35 -16.24
CA LYS A 45 -6.21 0.04 -16.04
C LYS A 45 -5.80 -0.10 -14.56
N LEU A 46 -6.61 0.40 -13.64
CA LEU A 46 -6.35 0.30 -12.19
C LEU A 46 -6.38 -1.15 -11.71
N ALA A 47 -7.34 -1.95 -12.19
CA ALA A 47 -7.45 -3.37 -11.88
C ALA A 47 -6.23 -4.15 -12.39
N ALA A 48 -5.81 -3.93 -13.62
CA ALA A 48 -4.60 -4.52 -14.20
C ALA A 48 -3.33 -4.11 -13.41
N GLY A 49 -3.31 -2.89 -12.87
CA GLY A 49 -2.25 -2.41 -11.98
C GLY A 49 -2.26 -3.04 -10.58
N GLY A 50 -3.30 -3.81 -10.23
CA GLY A 50 -3.43 -4.53 -8.98
C GLY A 50 -4.34 -3.89 -7.93
N ALA A 51 -5.19 -2.93 -8.30
CA ALA A 51 -6.26 -2.48 -7.43
C ALA A 51 -7.27 -3.61 -7.19
N ASP A 52 -7.58 -3.89 -5.94
CA ASP A 52 -8.56 -4.92 -5.56
C ASP A 52 -9.99 -4.37 -5.65
N ILE A 53 -10.16 -3.07 -5.46
CA ILE A 53 -11.45 -2.37 -5.43
C ILE A 53 -11.29 -1.00 -6.09
N VAL A 54 -12.27 -0.58 -6.89
CA VAL A 54 -12.25 0.76 -7.49
C VAL A 54 -13.48 1.56 -7.05
N ARG A 55 -13.27 2.82 -6.68
CA ARG A 55 -14.32 3.77 -6.32
C ARG A 55 -14.58 4.73 -7.47
N VAL A 56 -15.85 5.05 -7.70
CA VAL A 56 -16.29 6.04 -8.67
C VAL A 56 -17.16 7.10 -7.99
N ALA A 57 -17.09 8.33 -8.45
CA ALA A 57 -17.91 9.41 -7.92
C ALA A 57 -19.32 9.39 -8.57
N VAL A 58 -20.37 9.57 -7.77
CA VAL A 58 -21.75 9.62 -8.26
C VAL A 58 -22.49 10.87 -7.76
N PRO A 59 -22.05 12.06 -8.17
CA PRO A 59 -22.67 13.30 -7.73
C PRO A 59 -24.06 13.53 -8.33
N GLU A 60 -24.32 13.04 -9.54
CA GLU A 60 -25.54 13.29 -10.29
C GLU A 60 -26.24 11.99 -10.73
N ARG A 61 -27.52 12.11 -11.15
CA ARG A 61 -28.31 10.96 -11.62
C ARG A 61 -27.72 10.29 -12.87
N LYS A 62 -27.18 11.08 -13.81
CA LYS A 62 -26.51 10.52 -14.99
C LYS A 62 -25.33 9.60 -14.64
N ASP A 63 -24.66 9.84 -13.50
CA ASP A 63 -23.55 9.00 -13.03
C ASP A 63 -24.07 7.66 -12.48
N THR A 64 -25.20 7.67 -11.75
CA THR A 64 -25.82 6.42 -11.26
C THR A 64 -26.44 5.61 -12.39
N GLU A 65 -27.00 6.26 -13.42
CA GLU A 65 -27.49 5.58 -14.63
C GLU A 65 -26.34 4.89 -15.38
N ALA A 66 -25.18 5.53 -15.48
CA ALA A 66 -23.98 4.97 -16.12
C ALA A 66 -23.45 3.74 -15.39
N LEU A 67 -23.60 3.64 -14.06
CA LEU A 67 -23.10 2.50 -13.27
C LEU A 67 -23.57 1.16 -13.78
N LYS A 68 -24.84 1.05 -14.25
CA LYS A 68 -25.41 -0.20 -14.75
C LYS A 68 -24.63 -0.77 -15.93
N GLU A 69 -24.13 0.10 -16.80
CA GLU A 69 -23.32 -0.30 -17.97
C GLU A 69 -21.85 -0.51 -17.61
N ILE A 70 -21.32 0.30 -16.69
CA ILE A 70 -19.93 0.17 -16.22
C ILE A 70 -19.73 -1.18 -15.52
N ILE A 71 -20.63 -1.54 -14.59
CA ILE A 71 -20.50 -2.76 -13.79
C ILE A 71 -20.49 -4.03 -14.64
N LYS A 72 -21.22 -4.04 -15.78
CA LYS A 72 -21.20 -5.18 -16.72
C LYS A 72 -19.86 -5.38 -17.43
N GLN A 73 -19.03 -4.34 -17.52
CA GLN A 73 -17.81 -4.32 -18.32
C GLN A 73 -16.51 -4.41 -17.48
N VAL A 74 -16.64 -4.49 -16.14
CA VAL A 74 -15.50 -4.53 -15.23
C VAL A 74 -15.55 -5.75 -14.32
N GLN A 75 -14.37 -6.23 -13.87
CA GLN A 75 -14.27 -7.42 -13.02
C GLN A 75 -14.06 -7.11 -11.55
N VAL A 76 -13.59 -5.88 -11.24
CA VAL A 76 -13.32 -5.47 -9.86
C VAL A 76 -14.57 -4.89 -9.21
N PRO A 77 -14.78 -5.11 -7.90
CA PRO A 77 -15.88 -4.50 -7.17
C PRO A 77 -15.86 -2.97 -7.27
N ILE A 78 -17.03 -2.39 -7.53
CA ILE A 78 -17.22 -0.95 -7.64
C ILE A 78 -17.81 -0.38 -6.35
N VAL A 79 -17.23 0.71 -5.87
CA VAL A 79 -17.71 1.50 -4.74
C VAL A 79 -18.31 2.81 -5.25
N ALA A 80 -19.57 3.08 -4.94
CA ALA A 80 -20.16 4.38 -5.21
C ALA A 80 -19.83 5.38 -4.11
N ASP A 81 -19.26 6.52 -4.51
CA ASP A 81 -18.96 7.64 -3.61
C ASP A 81 -20.10 8.64 -3.62
N VAL A 82 -20.97 8.52 -2.62
CA VAL A 82 -22.20 9.31 -2.53
C VAL A 82 -21.99 10.53 -1.64
N HIS A 83 -22.39 11.70 -2.17
CA HIS A 83 -22.36 12.98 -1.47
C HIS A 83 -23.73 13.66 -1.53
N PHE A 84 -24.17 14.28 -0.44
CA PHE A 84 -25.34 15.14 -0.30
C PHE A 84 -26.72 14.54 -0.60
N HIS A 85 -26.88 13.70 -1.60
CA HIS A 85 -28.18 13.18 -2.04
C HIS A 85 -28.29 11.68 -1.79
N PHE A 86 -29.13 11.30 -0.84
CA PHE A 86 -29.38 9.90 -0.49
C PHE A 86 -29.93 9.07 -1.66
N GLN A 87 -30.69 9.69 -2.58
CA GLN A 87 -31.21 9.04 -3.78
C GLN A 87 -30.09 8.42 -4.63
N ARG A 88 -28.92 9.06 -4.69
CA ARG A 88 -27.75 8.52 -5.43
C ARG A 88 -27.27 7.19 -4.84
N ALA A 89 -27.40 7.02 -3.51
CA ALA A 89 -27.08 5.74 -2.87
C ALA A 89 -28.09 4.66 -3.28
N LEU A 90 -29.37 4.95 -3.25
CA LEU A 90 -30.42 3.99 -3.64
C LEU A 90 -30.27 3.56 -5.11
N GLU A 91 -30.10 4.53 -6.02
CA GLU A 91 -29.88 4.26 -7.44
C GLU A 91 -28.58 3.46 -7.70
N ALA A 92 -27.52 3.72 -6.95
CA ALA A 92 -26.27 2.97 -7.06
C ALA A 92 -26.45 1.52 -6.59
N LEU A 93 -27.24 1.27 -5.54
CA LEU A 93 -27.59 -0.08 -5.09
C LEU A 93 -28.38 -0.84 -6.17
N GLU A 94 -29.38 -0.20 -6.78
CA GLU A 94 -30.13 -0.75 -7.91
C GLU A 94 -29.24 -1.04 -9.14
N ALA A 95 -28.18 -0.28 -9.31
CA ALA A 95 -27.19 -0.52 -10.35
C ALA A 95 -26.27 -1.71 -10.06
N GLY A 96 -26.20 -2.20 -8.81
CA GLY A 96 -25.43 -3.36 -8.40
C GLY A 96 -24.02 -3.05 -7.90
N VAL A 97 -23.79 -1.87 -7.30
CA VAL A 97 -22.49 -1.57 -6.69
C VAL A 97 -22.20 -2.47 -5.49
N SER A 98 -20.92 -2.72 -5.25
CA SER A 98 -20.45 -3.64 -4.21
C SER A 98 -20.24 -2.99 -2.84
N LYS A 99 -20.21 -1.66 -2.76
CA LYS A 99 -20.11 -0.88 -1.52
C LYS A 99 -20.57 0.56 -1.73
N ILE A 100 -21.20 1.12 -0.73
CA ILE A 100 -21.49 2.57 -0.66
C ILE A 100 -20.45 3.26 0.23
N ARG A 101 -19.90 4.37 -0.23
CA ARG A 101 -19.20 5.32 0.64
C ARG A 101 -20.15 6.43 1.04
N LEU A 102 -20.37 6.55 2.33
CA LEU A 102 -21.24 7.56 2.91
C LEU A 102 -20.48 8.40 3.91
N ASN A 103 -20.69 9.72 3.87
CA ASN A 103 -20.37 10.60 4.98
C ASN A 103 -21.72 11.07 5.57
N PRO A 104 -22.17 10.50 6.70
CA PRO A 104 -23.46 10.87 7.26
C PRO A 104 -23.60 12.37 7.58
N GLY A 105 -22.46 13.05 7.82
CA GLY A 105 -22.45 14.51 8.01
C GLY A 105 -22.76 15.34 6.77
N ASN A 106 -22.78 14.73 5.59
CA ASN A 106 -23.16 15.39 4.35
C ASN A 106 -24.66 15.22 4.02
N ILE A 107 -25.38 14.39 4.78
CA ILE A 107 -26.82 14.19 4.65
C ILE A 107 -27.46 14.74 5.93
N ASN A 108 -28.20 15.85 5.80
CA ASN A 108 -28.73 16.59 6.94
C ASN A 108 -29.92 15.91 7.64
N ASP A 109 -30.63 15.01 6.94
CA ASP A 109 -31.80 14.32 7.47
C ASP A 109 -31.45 12.88 7.89
N ARG A 110 -31.56 12.62 9.20
CA ARG A 110 -31.33 11.30 9.77
C ARG A 110 -32.19 10.20 9.12
N LYS A 111 -33.44 10.49 8.78
CA LYS A 111 -34.34 9.51 8.13
C LYS A 111 -33.81 9.09 6.78
N GLN A 112 -33.21 10.01 6.02
CA GLN A 112 -32.58 9.71 4.73
C GLN A 112 -31.37 8.79 4.90
N VAL A 113 -30.55 9.00 5.95
CA VAL A 113 -29.45 8.10 6.28
C VAL A 113 -30.00 6.70 6.64
N GLU A 114 -31.04 6.62 7.45
CA GLU A 114 -31.70 5.35 7.82
C GLU A 114 -32.24 4.61 6.59
N MET A 115 -32.84 5.32 5.63
CA MET A 115 -33.31 4.71 4.36
C MET A 115 -32.15 4.10 3.57
N VAL A 116 -31.00 4.76 3.50
CA VAL A 116 -29.80 4.21 2.83
C VAL A 116 -29.30 2.98 3.55
N ILE A 117 -29.28 2.98 4.88
CA ILE A 117 -28.85 1.83 5.69
C ILE A 117 -29.77 0.63 5.44
N ASP A 118 -31.09 0.84 5.46
CA ASP A 118 -32.07 -0.23 5.23
C ASP A 118 -31.94 -0.82 3.82
N ALA A 119 -31.78 0.02 2.80
CA ALA A 119 -31.54 -0.44 1.43
C ALA A 119 -30.22 -1.22 1.32
N CYS A 120 -29.14 -0.75 1.93
CA CYS A 120 -27.86 -1.47 1.96
C CYS A 120 -28.00 -2.83 2.66
N LYS A 121 -28.81 -2.92 3.73
CA LYS A 121 -29.08 -4.17 4.44
C LYS A 121 -29.84 -5.16 3.55
N GLU A 122 -30.85 -4.70 2.82
CA GLU A 122 -31.62 -5.51 1.89
C GLU A 122 -30.77 -6.05 0.73
N HIS A 123 -29.96 -5.19 0.13
CA HIS A 123 -29.03 -5.55 -0.95
C HIS A 123 -27.75 -6.29 -0.47
N LYS A 124 -27.55 -6.44 0.85
CA LYS A 124 -26.33 -7.02 1.46
C LYS A 124 -25.05 -6.28 1.03
N VAL A 125 -25.14 -4.98 0.88
CA VAL A 125 -24.04 -4.11 0.46
C VAL A 125 -23.47 -3.36 1.66
N PRO A 126 -22.18 -3.46 1.95
CA PRO A 126 -21.55 -2.79 3.09
C PRO A 126 -21.44 -1.28 2.86
N ILE A 127 -21.36 -0.55 3.97
CA ILE A 127 -21.18 0.90 3.96
C ILE A 127 -19.83 1.26 4.52
N ARG A 128 -19.09 2.14 3.81
CA ARG A 128 -17.95 2.81 4.42
C ARG A 128 -18.37 4.14 5.01
N VAL A 129 -18.31 4.22 6.33
CA VAL A 129 -18.52 5.44 7.10
C VAL A 129 -17.21 6.22 7.16
N GLY A 130 -17.20 7.45 6.65
CA GLY A 130 -15.99 8.27 6.60
C GLY A 130 -16.14 9.56 7.37
N VAL A 131 -15.20 9.83 8.27
CA VAL A 131 -14.99 11.14 8.88
C VAL A 131 -13.75 11.79 8.31
N ASN A 132 -13.83 13.04 7.91
CA ASN A 132 -12.68 13.82 7.44
C ASN A 132 -12.57 15.09 8.28
N GLU A 133 -11.37 15.43 8.73
CA GLU A 133 -11.13 16.65 9.53
C GLU A 133 -11.81 17.90 8.96
N GLY A 134 -11.80 18.06 7.63
CA GLY A 134 -12.35 19.24 6.95
C GLY A 134 -13.88 19.34 6.93
N SER A 135 -14.59 18.21 7.14
CA SER A 135 -16.05 18.12 6.94
C SER A 135 -16.84 17.56 8.13
N ILE A 136 -16.18 17.32 9.27
CA ILE A 136 -16.85 16.71 10.44
C ILE A 136 -17.77 17.65 11.19
N VAL A 137 -17.47 18.96 11.18
CA VAL A 137 -18.27 19.99 11.85
C VAL A 137 -18.25 21.25 11.02
N GLU A 138 -19.39 21.96 10.95
CA GLU A 138 -19.44 23.27 10.32
C GLU A 138 -18.44 24.23 10.98
N ARG A 139 -17.81 25.09 10.19
CA ARG A 139 -16.73 25.97 10.63
C ARG A 139 -17.12 26.85 11.83
N LYS A 140 -18.38 27.30 11.87
CA LYS A 140 -18.95 28.11 12.97
C LYS A 140 -19.11 27.34 14.29
N ASP A 141 -19.36 26.03 14.23
CA ASP A 141 -19.61 25.18 15.39
C ASP A 141 -18.33 24.49 15.90
N LYS A 142 -17.27 24.47 15.09
CA LYS A 142 -16.01 23.80 15.42
C LYS A 142 -15.39 24.33 16.73
N GLN A 143 -15.39 25.64 16.95
CA GLN A 143 -14.84 26.23 18.17
C GLN A 143 -15.67 25.89 19.41
N LYS A 144 -17.01 25.84 19.30
CA LYS A 144 -17.89 25.43 20.38
C LYS A 144 -17.63 23.97 20.77
N ARG A 145 -17.62 23.06 19.79
CA ARG A 145 -17.31 21.63 20.00
C ARG A 145 -15.92 21.41 20.59
N MET A 146 -14.91 22.15 20.14
CA MET A 146 -13.55 22.08 20.71
C MET A 146 -13.53 22.46 22.21
N ARG A 147 -14.36 23.42 22.65
CA ARG A 147 -14.47 23.76 24.07
C ARG A 147 -15.20 22.68 24.89
N GLU A 148 -16.27 22.13 24.33
CA GLU A 148 -17.08 21.08 24.97
C GLU A 148 -16.28 19.78 25.18
N LEU A 149 -15.42 19.43 24.25
CA LEU A 149 -14.60 18.22 24.27
C LEU A 149 -13.16 18.46 24.75
N GLY A 150 -12.87 19.65 25.27
CA GLY A 150 -11.54 20.05 25.73
C GLY A 150 -10.97 19.07 26.76
N GLY A 151 -9.70 18.70 26.56
CA GLY A 151 -8.97 17.85 27.50
C GLY A 151 -9.10 16.34 27.33
N VAL A 152 -10.02 15.81 26.50
CA VAL A 152 -10.22 14.37 26.30
C VAL A 152 -8.95 13.68 25.75
N PHE A 153 -8.31 14.29 24.76
CA PHE A 153 -7.05 13.80 24.16
C PHE A 153 -5.92 14.84 24.24
N GLY A 154 -5.92 15.67 25.25
CA GLY A 154 -4.96 16.76 25.44
C GLY A 154 -5.56 18.13 25.15
N ASN A 155 -5.01 19.14 25.84
CA ASN A 155 -5.54 20.49 25.83
C ASN A 155 -4.91 21.38 24.72
N ASN A 156 -4.73 20.79 23.53
CA ASN A 156 -4.20 21.46 22.36
C ASN A 156 -5.12 21.25 21.13
N ARG A 157 -4.84 21.93 20.03
CA ARG A 157 -5.64 21.86 18.81
C ARG A 157 -5.74 20.43 18.28
N HIS A 158 -4.66 19.66 18.31
CA HIS A 158 -4.59 18.28 17.85
C HIS A 158 -5.56 17.39 18.65
N GLY A 159 -5.44 17.38 19.98
CA GLY A 159 -6.31 16.59 20.86
C GLY A 159 -7.79 16.97 20.70
N HIS A 160 -8.10 18.26 20.52
CA HIS A 160 -9.47 18.72 20.28
C HIS A 160 -10.03 18.21 18.95
N ILE A 161 -9.25 18.24 17.86
CA ILE A 161 -9.70 17.72 16.56
C ILE A 161 -9.90 16.20 16.64
N LEU A 162 -8.98 15.49 17.28
CA LEU A 162 -9.11 14.05 17.51
C LEU A 162 -10.40 13.72 18.27
N ALA A 163 -10.68 14.43 19.35
CA ALA A 163 -11.92 14.28 20.14
C ALA A 163 -13.17 14.46 19.27
N ILE A 164 -13.21 15.53 18.44
CA ILE A 164 -14.33 15.77 17.54
C ILE A 164 -14.49 14.62 16.53
N MET A 165 -13.39 14.13 15.94
CA MET A 165 -13.42 13.03 14.97
C MET A 165 -14.01 11.77 15.60
N ILE A 166 -13.56 11.40 16.79
CA ILE A 166 -14.02 10.19 17.50
C ILE A 166 -15.49 10.33 17.90
N THR A 167 -15.88 11.43 18.55
CA THR A 167 -17.28 11.65 18.95
C THR A 167 -18.21 11.66 17.74
N LYS A 168 -17.80 12.26 16.64
CA LYS A 168 -18.62 12.30 15.41
C LYS A 168 -18.77 10.91 14.79
N LEU A 169 -17.71 10.11 14.84
CA LEU A 169 -17.77 8.72 14.40
C LEU A 169 -18.74 7.90 15.27
N GLU A 170 -18.69 8.05 16.60
CA GLU A 170 -19.60 7.39 17.53
C GLU A 170 -21.06 7.78 17.23
N GLU A 171 -21.36 9.08 17.10
CA GLU A 171 -22.69 9.57 16.72
C GLU A 171 -23.20 8.93 15.41
N TYR A 172 -22.31 8.73 14.42
CA TYR A 172 -22.70 8.08 13.17
C TYR A 172 -22.93 6.59 13.36
N LEU A 173 -22.04 5.87 14.07
CA LEU A 173 -22.18 4.44 14.29
C LEU A 173 -23.45 4.10 15.08
N ASP A 174 -23.88 4.94 16.02
CA ASP A 174 -25.12 4.76 16.76
C ASP A 174 -26.34 4.70 15.83
N ILE A 175 -26.36 5.47 14.73
CA ILE A 175 -27.43 5.41 13.74
C ILE A 175 -27.47 4.02 13.06
N PHE A 176 -26.31 3.46 12.74
CA PHE A 176 -26.18 2.16 12.10
C PHE A 176 -26.57 1.03 13.08
N TYR A 177 -26.11 1.10 14.31
CA TYR A 177 -26.41 0.10 15.35
C TYR A 177 -27.91 0.09 15.71
N ALA A 178 -28.55 1.25 15.73
CA ALA A 178 -30.00 1.37 15.92
C ALA A 178 -30.80 0.65 14.82
N ARG A 179 -30.23 0.46 13.63
CA ARG A 179 -30.82 -0.31 12.51
C ARG A 179 -30.32 -1.77 12.43
N ASN A 180 -29.54 -2.24 13.43
CA ASN A 180 -28.89 -3.55 13.42
C ASN A 180 -28.05 -3.78 12.14
N PHE A 181 -27.28 -2.78 11.73
CA PHE A 181 -26.40 -2.83 10.57
C PHE A 181 -24.94 -2.78 11.01
N TYR A 182 -24.18 -3.83 10.69
CA TYR A 182 -22.79 -4.02 11.15
C TYR A 182 -21.77 -4.23 10.03
N ASP A 183 -22.22 -4.27 8.77
CA ASP A 183 -21.34 -4.41 7.60
C ASP A 183 -20.72 -3.05 7.25
N ILE A 184 -19.90 -2.58 8.19
CA ILE A 184 -19.34 -1.22 8.21
C ILE A 184 -17.84 -1.29 8.04
N VAL A 185 -17.29 -0.41 7.19
CA VAL A 185 -15.86 -0.10 7.11
C VAL A 185 -15.67 1.33 7.59
N ILE A 186 -14.73 1.59 8.47
CA ILE A 186 -14.48 2.93 9.03
C ILE A 186 -13.31 3.60 8.32
N SER A 187 -13.43 4.91 8.06
CA SER A 187 -12.30 5.74 7.65
C SER A 187 -12.28 7.08 8.37
N ALA A 188 -11.09 7.48 8.85
CA ALA A 188 -10.85 8.76 9.51
C ALA A 188 -9.64 9.44 8.84
N LYS A 189 -9.87 10.52 8.10
CA LYS A 189 -8.83 11.13 7.26
C LYS A 189 -8.53 12.56 7.66
N SER A 190 -7.25 12.89 7.64
CA SER A 190 -6.72 14.24 7.81
C SER A 190 -5.61 14.51 6.80
N ILE A 191 -5.25 15.76 6.65
CA ILE A 191 -4.03 16.18 5.96
C ILE A 191 -2.79 15.98 6.86
N ASP A 192 -2.98 15.96 8.17
CA ASP A 192 -1.93 15.75 9.17
C ASP A 192 -1.68 14.26 9.38
N PRO A 193 -0.48 13.73 9.03
CA PRO A 193 -0.15 12.32 9.20
C PRO A 193 -0.20 11.84 10.65
N ILE A 194 0.17 12.67 11.61
CA ILE A 194 0.16 12.32 13.04
C ILE A 194 -1.27 12.19 13.54
N LEU A 195 -2.14 13.13 13.17
CA LEU A 195 -3.57 13.03 13.50
C LEU A 195 -4.21 11.77 12.88
N VAL A 196 -3.78 11.35 11.69
CA VAL A 196 -4.23 10.10 11.07
C VAL A 196 -3.80 8.90 11.91
N ILE A 197 -2.53 8.84 12.36
CA ILE A 197 -2.03 7.76 13.21
C ILE A 197 -2.84 7.68 14.51
N ASP A 198 -3.00 8.79 15.20
CA ASP A 198 -3.70 8.84 16.49
C ASP A 198 -5.18 8.49 16.35
N ALA A 199 -5.85 9.02 15.32
CA ALA A 199 -7.25 8.73 15.07
C ALA A 199 -7.50 7.24 14.82
N TYR A 200 -6.72 6.62 13.92
CA TYR A 200 -6.89 5.18 13.66
C TYR A 200 -6.44 4.30 14.82
N THR A 201 -5.43 4.70 15.58
CA THR A 201 -5.02 4.00 16.80
C THR A 201 -6.15 3.99 17.81
N GLU A 202 -6.79 5.15 18.05
CA GLU A 202 -7.92 5.25 18.97
C GLU A 202 -9.15 4.49 18.48
N ILE A 203 -9.51 4.61 17.19
CA ILE A 203 -10.60 3.87 16.55
C ILE A 203 -10.36 2.36 16.66
N SER A 204 -9.12 1.92 16.47
CA SER A 204 -8.76 0.50 16.54
C SER A 204 -8.97 -0.13 17.92
N ARG A 205 -8.89 0.67 18.97
CA ARG A 205 -9.12 0.24 20.36
C ARG A 205 -10.61 0.16 20.71
N ARG A 206 -11.43 1.01 20.07
CA ARG A 206 -12.86 1.15 20.42
C ARG A 206 -13.78 0.26 19.60
N PHE A 207 -13.43 -0.01 18.33
CA PHE A 207 -14.33 -0.65 17.38
C PHE A 207 -13.69 -1.86 16.72
N GLU A 208 -14.47 -2.91 16.48
CA GLU A 208 -14.04 -4.14 15.77
C GLU A 208 -14.27 -4.08 14.27
N HIS A 209 -14.73 -2.96 13.72
CA HIS A 209 -14.94 -2.79 12.28
C HIS A 209 -13.61 -2.69 11.53
N PRO A 210 -13.53 -3.19 10.29
CA PRO A 210 -12.37 -3.02 9.44
C PRO A 210 -12.13 -1.54 9.11
N LEU A 211 -10.85 -1.20 8.94
CA LEU A 211 -10.38 0.17 8.77
C LEU A 211 -9.86 0.40 7.36
N HIS A 212 -10.35 1.47 6.73
CA HIS A 212 -9.86 1.96 5.44
C HIS A 212 -8.89 3.12 5.67
N LEU A 213 -7.61 2.85 5.59
CA LEU A 213 -6.56 3.85 5.83
C LEU A 213 -6.36 4.77 4.63
N GLY A 214 -6.04 6.01 4.89
CA GLY A 214 -5.66 6.97 3.86
C GLY A 214 -5.50 8.38 4.40
N VAL A 215 -4.69 9.17 3.72
CA VAL A 215 -4.51 10.61 3.94
C VAL A 215 -5.37 11.37 2.93
N THR A 216 -5.80 12.57 3.25
CA THR A 216 -6.47 13.48 2.31
C THR A 216 -5.55 14.65 1.98
N HIS A 217 -5.64 15.17 0.73
CA HIS A 217 -4.88 16.33 0.27
C HIS A 217 -3.35 16.16 0.42
N ALA A 218 -2.82 15.00 0.04
CA ALA A 218 -1.39 14.71 0.22
C ALA A 218 -0.46 15.56 -0.67
N GLY A 219 -0.96 16.21 -1.72
CA GLY A 219 -0.18 17.06 -2.62
C GLY A 219 0.28 16.35 -3.88
N PRO A 220 1.36 16.81 -4.54
CA PRO A 220 1.95 16.14 -5.69
C PRO A 220 2.58 14.80 -5.30
N LYS A 221 2.87 13.94 -6.29
CA LYS A 221 3.30 12.55 -6.08
C LYS A 221 4.50 12.43 -5.14
N GLU A 222 5.54 13.22 -5.34
CA GLU A 222 6.82 13.13 -4.61
C GLU A 222 6.62 13.32 -3.09
N THR A 223 5.93 14.39 -2.71
CA THR A 223 5.62 14.67 -1.29
C THR A 223 4.42 13.88 -0.80
N GLY A 224 3.47 13.59 -1.67
CA GLY A 224 2.25 12.84 -1.37
C GLY A 224 2.51 11.38 -1.03
N THR A 225 3.47 10.75 -1.70
CA THR A 225 3.93 9.41 -1.36
C THR A 225 4.47 9.37 0.07
N ILE A 226 5.37 10.28 0.44
CA ILE A 226 5.94 10.35 1.80
C ILE A 226 4.83 10.60 2.84
N ARG A 227 3.96 11.58 2.62
CA ARG A 227 2.85 11.90 3.53
C ARG A 227 1.87 10.75 3.71
N SER A 228 1.72 9.89 2.72
CA SER A 228 0.85 8.71 2.78
C SER A 228 1.56 7.52 3.43
N VAL A 229 2.78 7.23 3.03
CA VAL A 229 3.53 6.04 3.49
C VAL A 229 3.86 6.13 4.99
N VAL A 230 4.19 7.31 5.51
CA VAL A 230 4.49 7.49 6.94
C VAL A 230 3.31 7.02 7.83
N PRO A 231 2.10 7.57 7.75
CA PRO A 231 1.02 7.14 8.64
C PRO A 231 0.51 5.73 8.29
N LEU A 232 0.35 5.39 7.02
CA LEU A 232 -0.13 4.07 6.62
C LEU A 232 0.86 2.97 7.02
N GLY A 233 2.15 3.18 6.79
CA GLY A 233 3.21 2.26 7.17
C GLY A 233 3.28 2.05 8.68
N THR A 234 3.21 3.14 9.47
CA THR A 234 3.17 3.07 10.93
C THR A 234 1.97 2.26 11.43
N LEU A 235 0.77 2.53 10.91
CA LEU A 235 -0.44 1.83 11.32
C LEU A 235 -0.38 0.35 10.92
N LEU A 236 -0.03 0.05 9.68
CA LEU A 236 0.06 -1.33 9.16
C LEU A 236 1.12 -2.15 9.88
N ALA A 237 2.28 -1.57 10.20
CA ALA A 237 3.33 -2.22 10.99
C ALA A 237 2.87 -2.59 12.41
N ASN A 238 1.92 -1.81 12.96
CA ASN A 238 1.25 -2.09 14.24
C ASN A 238 0.00 -2.97 14.10
N GLY A 239 -0.23 -3.59 12.94
CA GLY A 239 -1.35 -4.47 12.69
C GLY A 239 -2.70 -3.77 12.49
N ILE A 240 -2.71 -2.46 12.29
CA ILE A 240 -3.91 -1.63 12.14
C ILE A 240 -4.14 -1.32 10.67
N GLY A 241 -5.28 -1.71 10.11
CA GLY A 241 -5.70 -1.42 8.75
C GLY A 241 -6.03 -2.66 7.93
N ASP A 242 -7.11 -2.58 7.16
CA ASP A 242 -7.69 -3.68 6.42
C ASP A 242 -7.82 -3.37 4.92
N THR A 243 -7.88 -2.10 4.58
CA THR A 243 -7.80 -1.62 3.21
C THR A 243 -7.14 -0.25 3.19
N ILE A 244 -6.41 0.05 2.12
CA ILE A 244 -5.66 1.29 1.98
C ILE A 244 -6.03 2.03 0.71
N ARG A 245 -5.90 3.36 0.74
CA ARG A 245 -5.85 4.20 -0.45
C ARG A 245 -4.82 5.30 -0.28
N ILE A 246 -3.79 5.27 -1.10
CA ILE A 246 -2.91 6.41 -1.35
C ILE A 246 -3.66 7.37 -2.28
N SER A 247 -3.52 8.69 -2.09
CA SER A 247 -4.14 9.68 -2.96
C SER A 247 -3.32 10.96 -3.04
N TYR A 248 -2.92 11.32 -4.26
CA TYR A 248 -2.17 12.53 -4.58
C TYR A 248 -2.54 13.05 -5.98
N ALA A 249 -2.05 14.25 -6.33
CA ALA A 249 -2.34 14.87 -7.62
C ALA A 249 -1.44 14.28 -8.72
N ASN A 250 -1.83 13.10 -9.25
CA ASN A 250 -1.18 12.41 -10.37
C ASN A 250 -2.13 11.34 -10.96
N ASP A 251 -1.69 10.58 -11.96
CA ASP A 251 -2.42 9.43 -12.49
C ASP A 251 -2.66 8.40 -11.36
N PRO A 252 -3.92 7.96 -11.12
CA PRO A 252 -4.26 7.04 -10.05
C PRO A 252 -3.55 5.68 -10.10
N ILE A 253 -2.97 5.30 -11.24
CA ILE A 253 -2.18 4.07 -11.35
C ILE A 253 -0.97 4.07 -10.40
N TYR A 254 -0.34 5.24 -10.22
CA TYR A 254 0.78 5.36 -9.29
C TYR A 254 0.35 5.22 -7.83
N GLU A 255 -0.89 5.63 -7.48
CA GLU A 255 -1.45 5.41 -6.14
C GLU A 255 -1.57 3.90 -5.84
N VAL A 256 -1.98 3.11 -6.83
CA VAL A 256 -2.06 1.64 -6.74
C VAL A 256 -0.67 1.03 -6.57
N GLN A 257 0.29 1.45 -7.39
CA GLN A 257 1.66 0.94 -7.36
C GLN A 257 2.34 1.23 -6.01
N ASP A 258 2.26 2.47 -5.52
CA ASP A 258 2.84 2.85 -4.23
C ASP A 258 2.14 2.13 -3.06
N GLY A 259 0.82 1.91 -3.15
CA GLY A 259 0.06 1.14 -2.16
C GLY A 259 0.47 -0.33 -2.12
N LEU A 260 0.64 -0.96 -3.26
CA LEU A 260 1.13 -2.34 -3.34
C LEU A 260 2.58 -2.44 -2.84
N GLU A 261 3.44 -1.51 -3.24
CA GLU A 261 4.84 -1.49 -2.80
C GLU A 261 4.94 -1.39 -1.28
N LEU A 262 4.14 -0.52 -0.65
CA LEU A 262 4.05 -0.43 0.81
C LEU A 262 3.68 -1.77 1.44
N LEU A 263 2.69 -2.48 0.89
CA LEU A 263 2.27 -3.79 1.41
C LEU A 263 3.32 -4.88 1.18
N TYR A 264 4.06 -4.83 0.08
CA TYR A 264 5.16 -5.75 -0.21
C TYR A 264 6.32 -5.56 0.76
N VAL A 265 6.75 -4.31 0.98
CA VAL A 265 7.83 -3.97 1.91
C VAL A 265 7.51 -4.40 3.35
N LEU A 266 6.24 -4.31 3.75
CA LEU A 266 5.78 -4.75 5.07
C LEU A 266 5.50 -6.27 5.16
N GLY A 267 5.64 -7.02 4.06
CA GLY A 267 5.32 -8.46 4.04
C GLY A 267 3.84 -8.78 4.23
N LEU A 268 2.94 -7.81 4.01
CA LEU A 268 1.49 -7.95 4.15
C LEU A 268 0.81 -8.49 2.88
N ARG A 269 1.50 -8.43 1.76
CA ARG A 269 1.09 -9.02 0.48
C ARG A 269 2.29 -9.71 -0.16
N GLN A 270 2.05 -10.80 -0.85
CA GLN A 270 3.08 -11.44 -1.66
C GLN A 270 3.33 -10.60 -2.92
N ARG A 271 4.60 -10.27 -3.17
CA ARG A 271 5.01 -9.49 -4.35
C ARG A 271 4.67 -10.22 -5.64
N ARG A 272 4.21 -9.47 -6.61
CA ARG A 272 4.05 -9.90 -8.00
C ARG A 272 5.16 -9.27 -8.83
N GLY A 273 5.94 -10.08 -9.55
CA GLY A 273 7.10 -9.61 -10.31
C GLY A 273 8.33 -9.35 -9.45
N ALA A 274 9.44 -8.98 -10.11
CA ALA A 274 10.74 -8.83 -9.48
C ALA A 274 10.81 -7.69 -8.45
N GLU A 275 11.64 -7.89 -7.43
CA GLU A 275 12.10 -6.85 -6.51
C GLU A 275 13.49 -6.41 -6.93
N LEU A 276 13.68 -5.11 -7.17
CA LEU A 276 14.99 -4.55 -7.50
C LEU A 276 15.62 -3.91 -6.27
N ILE A 277 16.81 -4.37 -5.92
CA ILE A 277 17.68 -3.79 -4.89
C ILE A 277 18.84 -3.12 -5.62
N ALA A 278 19.13 -1.87 -5.31
CA ALA A 278 20.27 -1.16 -5.87
C ALA A 278 21.04 -0.40 -4.80
N CYS A 279 22.35 -0.38 -4.89
CA CYS A 279 23.15 0.44 -4.00
C CYS A 279 22.98 1.94 -4.33
N PRO A 280 23.16 2.83 -3.34
CA PRO A 280 23.19 4.26 -3.60
C PRO A 280 24.44 4.63 -4.43
N THR A 281 24.29 5.65 -5.26
CA THR A 281 25.41 6.22 -6.01
C THR A 281 26.41 6.86 -5.04
N CYS A 282 27.65 6.35 -5.00
CA CYS A 282 28.73 6.91 -4.17
C CYS A 282 30.01 7.02 -5.00
N GLY A 283 31.08 7.62 -4.44
CA GLY A 283 32.35 7.81 -5.14
C GLY A 283 33.11 6.52 -5.55
N ARG A 284 32.56 5.33 -5.24
CA ARG A 284 33.13 4.02 -5.61
C ARG A 284 32.52 3.41 -6.86
N ILE A 285 31.44 3.99 -7.42
CA ILE A 285 30.80 3.46 -8.62
C ILE A 285 31.75 3.51 -9.81
N GLN A 286 31.68 2.48 -10.65
CA GLN A 286 32.56 2.29 -11.81
C GLN A 286 31.79 2.17 -13.13
N VAL A 287 30.48 2.36 -13.09
CA VAL A 287 29.55 2.31 -14.24
C VAL A 287 28.51 3.42 -14.08
N ASP A 288 27.79 3.77 -15.14
CA ASP A 288 26.60 4.63 -15.03
C ASP A 288 25.46 3.84 -14.34
N LEU A 289 25.57 3.73 -13.02
CA LEU A 289 24.65 2.97 -12.19
C LEU A 289 23.21 3.53 -12.26
N PHE A 290 23.06 4.85 -12.33
CA PHE A 290 21.75 5.49 -12.33
C PHE A 290 20.94 5.08 -13.57
N THR A 291 21.52 5.21 -14.75
CA THR A 291 20.91 4.81 -16.01
C THR A 291 20.66 3.29 -16.06
N LEU A 292 21.64 2.49 -15.60
CA LEU A 292 21.50 1.04 -15.55
C LEU A 292 20.32 0.61 -14.68
N VAL A 293 20.20 1.13 -13.46
CA VAL A 293 19.10 0.81 -12.51
C VAL A 293 17.74 1.17 -13.11
N GLN A 294 17.62 2.31 -13.80
CA GLN A 294 16.37 2.69 -14.44
C GLN A 294 15.98 1.72 -15.57
N HIS A 295 16.93 1.32 -16.40
CA HIS A 295 16.68 0.39 -17.49
C HIS A 295 16.33 -1.02 -16.95
N VAL A 296 17.09 -1.51 -15.96
CA VAL A 296 16.82 -2.79 -15.30
C VAL A 296 15.42 -2.77 -14.68
N ASN A 297 15.06 -1.73 -13.90
CA ASN A 297 13.76 -1.64 -13.25
C ASN A 297 12.59 -1.68 -14.26
N ARG A 298 12.73 -0.95 -15.37
CA ARG A 298 11.73 -0.97 -16.45
C ARG A 298 11.57 -2.36 -17.02
N LYS A 299 12.69 -2.99 -17.42
CA LYS A 299 12.70 -4.31 -18.05
C LYS A 299 12.22 -5.43 -17.12
N LEU A 300 12.58 -5.39 -15.84
CA LEU A 300 12.08 -6.34 -14.85
C LEU A 300 10.57 -6.26 -14.72
N LYS A 301 9.99 -5.06 -14.69
CA LYS A 301 8.53 -4.87 -14.63
C LYS A 301 7.81 -5.39 -15.88
N GLU A 302 8.44 -5.29 -17.05
CA GLU A 302 7.86 -5.75 -18.32
C GLU A 302 7.95 -7.27 -18.50
N GLU A 303 9.03 -7.90 -18.03
CA GLU A 303 9.42 -9.22 -18.49
C GLU A 303 9.44 -10.29 -17.38
N ILE A 304 9.48 -9.89 -16.10
CA ILE A 304 9.58 -10.80 -14.97
C ILE A 304 8.29 -10.79 -14.14
N THR A 305 7.65 -11.95 -14.05
CA THR A 305 6.36 -12.13 -13.36
C THR A 305 6.48 -12.84 -12.01
N VAL A 306 7.63 -13.47 -11.75
CA VAL A 306 7.94 -14.19 -10.51
C VAL A 306 8.62 -13.22 -9.53
N PRO A 307 8.36 -13.29 -8.21
CA PRO A 307 8.92 -12.37 -7.22
C PRO A 307 10.40 -12.66 -6.89
N ILE A 308 11.25 -12.67 -7.91
CA ILE A 308 12.69 -12.80 -7.76
C ILE A 308 13.30 -11.51 -7.23
N LYS A 309 14.31 -11.64 -6.36
CA LYS A 309 15.10 -10.51 -5.87
C LYS A 309 16.31 -10.30 -6.75
N VAL A 310 16.37 -9.14 -7.40
CA VAL A 310 17.48 -8.75 -8.30
C VAL A 310 18.27 -7.63 -7.65
N ALA A 311 19.58 -7.81 -7.51
CA ALA A 311 20.46 -6.79 -6.93
C ALA A 311 21.41 -6.21 -7.99
N VAL A 312 21.49 -4.88 -8.04
CA VAL A 312 22.40 -4.15 -8.95
C VAL A 312 23.33 -3.26 -8.13
N MET A 313 24.62 -3.64 -8.11
CA MET A 313 25.64 -2.98 -7.32
C MET A 313 26.71 -2.34 -8.21
N GLY A 314 26.99 -1.07 -7.98
CA GLY A 314 27.91 -0.26 -8.78
C GLY A 314 29.39 -0.47 -8.47
N CYS A 315 29.73 -1.31 -7.49
CA CYS A 315 31.12 -1.68 -7.16
C CYS A 315 31.16 -3.05 -6.48
N VAL A 316 32.35 -3.64 -6.43
CA VAL A 316 32.62 -4.96 -5.84
C VAL A 316 32.88 -4.93 -4.32
N VAL A 317 33.02 -3.75 -3.70
CA VAL A 317 33.51 -3.63 -2.32
C VAL A 317 32.49 -4.14 -1.29
N ASN A 318 31.27 -3.63 -1.32
CA ASN A 318 30.21 -4.01 -0.37
C ASN A 318 29.15 -4.92 -1.00
N GLY A 319 29.21 -5.06 -2.33
CA GLY A 319 28.19 -5.76 -3.10
C GLY A 319 27.84 -7.16 -2.56
N PRO A 320 28.83 -8.01 -2.33
CA PRO A 320 28.58 -9.38 -1.86
C PRO A 320 27.81 -9.45 -0.55
N GLY A 321 28.12 -8.61 0.44
CA GLY A 321 27.44 -8.58 1.74
C GLY A 321 26.05 -7.95 1.68
N GLU A 322 25.87 -6.90 0.88
CA GLU A 322 24.62 -6.16 0.77
C GLU A 322 23.58 -6.88 -0.12
N CYS A 323 24.03 -7.83 -0.95
CA CYS A 323 23.17 -8.65 -1.81
C CYS A 323 22.79 -9.99 -1.17
N GLU A 324 23.06 -10.17 0.10
CA GLU A 324 22.68 -11.38 0.80
C GLU A 324 21.16 -11.63 0.68
N GLY A 325 20.78 -12.75 0.07
CA GLY A 325 19.38 -13.09 -0.20
C GLY A 325 18.83 -12.59 -1.54
N ALA A 326 19.65 -12.01 -2.43
CA ALA A 326 19.25 -11.79 -3.81
C ALA A 326 19.33 -13.11 -4.60
N ASP A 327 18.30 -13.35 -5.44
CA ASP A 327 18.26 -14.52 -6.31
C ASP A 327 19.21 -14.35 -7.51
N VAL A 328 19.26 -13.13 -8.06
CA VAL A 328 20.17 -12.74 -9.14
C VAL A 328 20.84 -11.43 -8.74
N ALA A 329 22.16 -11.36 -8.82
CA ALA A 329 22.90 -10.16 -8.46
C ALA A 329 23.93 -9.80 -9.52
N ILE A 330 24.17 -8.51 -9.71
CA ILE A 330 25.30 -8.01 -10.49
C ILE A 330 26.17 -7.08 -9.65
N PHE A 331 27.48 -7.27 -9.75
CA PHE A 331 28.49 -6.37 -9.23
C PHE A 331 29.26 -5.76 -10.40
N ALA A 332 29.09 -4.46 -10.57
CA ALA A 332 29.83 -3.72 -11.60
C ALA A 332 31.22 -3.33 -11.09
N GLY A 333 32.22 -3.38 -11.96
CA GLY A 333 33.59 -2.96 -11.65
C GLY A 333 34.45 -2.89 -12.91
N ASP A 334 35.30 -1.88 -13.00
CA ASP A 334 36.27 -1.67 -14.09
C ASP A 334 35.72 -1.98 -15.49
N LYS A 335 34.60 -1.30 -15.87
CA LYS A 335 33.90 -1.46 -17.15
C LYS A 335 33.39 -2.90 -17.41
N ARG A 336 33.12 -3.65 -16.36
CA ARG A 336 32.59 -5.02 -16.43
C ARG A 336 31.49 -5.25 -15.41
N GLY A 337 30.67 -6.26 -15.64
CA GLY A 337 29.67 -6.77 -14.70
C GLY A 337 29.88 -8.24 -14.41
N ILE A 338 29.93 -8.61 -13.12
CA ILE A 338 29.96 -10.00 -12.69
C ILE A 338 28.58 -10.37 -12.19
N ILE A 339 27.96 -11.35 -12.84
CA ILE A 339 26.60 -11.80 -12.52
C ILE A 339 26.65 -13.08 -11.68
N TYR A 340 25.84 -13.08 -10.63
CA TYR A 340 25.66 -14.20 -9.72
C TYR A 340 24.19 -14.61 -9.70
N VAL A 341 23.96 -15.92 -9.63
CA VAL A 341 22.64 -16.53 -9.44
C VAL A 341 22.73 -17.41 -8.19
N GLN A 342 21.92 -17.12 -7.18
CA GLN A 342 21.93 -17.80 -5.88
C GLN A 342 23.34 -17.96 -5.28
N GLY A 343 24.16 -16.91 -5.36
CA GLY A 343 25.52 -16.89 -4.87
C GLY A 343 26.58 -17.47 -5.79
N GLN A 344 26.20 -18.15 -6.87
CA GLN A 344 27.17 -18.70 -7.85
C GLN A 344 27.46 -17.71 -8.95
N LYS A 345 28.73 -17.46 -9.25
CA LYS A 345 29.17 -16.66 -10.40
C LYS A 345 28.81 -17.41 -11.70
N VAL A 346 27.98 -16.77 -12.54
CA VAL A 346 27.53 -17.35 -13.82
C VAL A 346 28.07 -16.63 -15.05
N ALA A 347 28.36 -15.34 -14.95
CA ALA A 347 28.88 -14.58 -16.08
C ALA A 347 29.82 -13.43 -15.64
N ASN A 348 30.69 -13.02 -16.57
CA ASN A 348 31.52 -11.82 -16.47
C ASN A 348 31.49 -11.14 -17.85
N VAL A 349 30.81 -10.01 -17.94
CA VAL A 349 30.49 -9.34 -19.21
C VAL A 349 31.00 -7.91 -19.25
N PRO A 350 31.29 -7.35 -20.45
CA PRO A 350 31.57 -5.92 -20.60
C PRO A 350 30.37 -5.06 -20.17
N GLU A 351 30.62 -3.78 -19.84
CA GLU A 351 29.61 -2.85 -19.36
C GLU A 351 28.41 -2.75 -20.28
N GLU A 352 28.62 -2.69 -21.60
CA GLU A 352 27.58 -2.55 -22.62
C GLU A 352 26.61 -3.76 -22.67
N GLN A 353 27.04 -4.92 -22.17
CA GLN A 353 26.26 -6.16 -22.17
C GLN A 353 25.60 -6.45 -20.83
N ILE A 354 25.83 -5.62 -19.81
CA ILE A 354 25.33 -5.86 -18.44
C ILE A 354 23.82 -6.03 -18.41
N LEU A 355 23.08 -5.12 -19.03
CA LEU A 355 21.62 -5.14 -19.00
C LEU A 355 21.05 -6.42 -19.59
N ASP A 356 21.49 -6.78 -20.80
CA ASP A 356 20.97 -7.94 -21.53
C ASP A 356 21.34 -9.24 -20.82
N ALA A 357 22.58 -9.38 -20.38
CA ALA A 357 23.04 -10.56 -19.66
C ALA A 357 22.32 -10.74 -18.31
N LEU A 358 22.11 -9.65 -17.54
CA LEU A 358 21.36 -9.72 -16.29
C LEU A 358 19.91 -10.15 -16.53
N LEU A 359 19.25 -9.60 -17.52
CA LEU A 359 17.86 -9.94 -17.86
C LEU A 359 17.75 -11.38 -18.35
N GLU A 360 18.71 -11.86 -19.12
CA GLU A 360 18.77 -13.25 -19.56
C GLU A 360 18.85 -14.21 -18.37
N GLU A 361 19.73 -13.94 -17.41
CA GLU A 361 19.84 -14.76 -16.19
C GLU A 361 18.58 -14.66 -15.32
N CYS A 362 17.95 -13.49 -15.21
CA CYS A 362 16.65 -13.36 -14.53
C CYS A 362 15.56 -14.23 -15.20
N LYS A 363 15.50 -14.26 -16.53
CA LYS A 363 14.54 -15.12 -17.28
C LYS A 363 14.84 -16.61 -17.08
N LYS A 364 16.09 -16.99 -17.14
CA LYS A 364 16.52 -18.39 -16.88
C LYS A 364 16.13 -18.82 -15.47
N PHE A 365 16.38 -17.96 -14.49
CA PHE A 365 16.04 -18.23 -13.10
C PHE A 365 14.53 -18.28 -12.89
N GLN A 366 13.76 -17.35 -13.45
CA GLN A 366 12.30 -17.39 -13.47
C GLN A 366 11.78 -18.72 -14.02
N ALA A 367 12.31 -19.17 -15.15
CA ALA A 367 11.90 -20.45 -15.75
C ALA A 367 12.20 -21.64 -14.84
N LYS A 368 13.34 -21.66 -14.13
CA LYS A 368 13.67 -22.69 -13.13
C LYS A 368 12.69 -22.68 -11.97
N VAL A 369 12.35 -21.49 -11.43
CA VAL A 369 11.37 -21.37 -10.34
C VAL A 369 9.99 -21.87 -10.78
N GLN A 370 9.55 -21.51 -11.99
CA GLN A 370 8.26 -21.96 -12.54
C GLN A 370 8.19 -23.48 -12.74
N ARG A 371 9.32 -24.13 -13.03
CA ARG A 371 9.42 -25.60 -13.14
C ARG A 371 9.67 -26.31 -11.80
N GLY A 372 9.82 -25.56 -10.70
CA GLY A 372 10.14 -26.11 -9.38
C GLY A 372 11.59 -26.59 -9.23
N GLU A 373 12.48 -26.21 -10.14
CA GLU A 373 13.91 -26.57 -10.14
C GLU A 373 14.75 -25.64 -9.26
N ALA A 374 14.20 -24.47 -8.86
CA ALA A 374 14.83 -23.53 -7.96
C ALA A 374 13.80 -22.92 -7.01
N ARG A 375 14.24 -22.51 -5.83
CA ARG A 375 13.42 -21.82 -4.83
C ARG A 375 13.91 -20.38 -4.62
N LEU A 376 12.97 -19.48 -4.40
CA LEU A 376 13.26 -18.07 -4.12
C LEU A 376 13.97 -17.93 -2.77
N GLY A 377 14.99 -17.04 -2.72
CA GLY A 377 15.73 -16.73 -1.50
C GLY A 377 16.63 -17.89 -0.99
N GLU A 378 16.78 -18.96 -1.75
CA GLU A 378 17.69 -20.06 -1.41
C GLU A 378 19.12 -19.70 -1.81
N LYS A 379 20.05 -19.85 -0.88
CA LYS A 379 21.47 -19.69 -1.17
C LYS A 379 22.10 -21.05 -1.48
N VAL A 380 22.78 -21.13 -2.60
CA VAL A 380 23.57 -22.33 -2.95
C VAL A 380 25.02 -22.18 -2.47
N VAL A 381 25.54 -20.95 -2.45
CA VAL A 381 26.91 -20.64 -2.02
C VAL A 381 26.93 -19.22 -1.41
N ASP A 382 27.73 -19.02 -0.39
CA ASP A 382 28.03 -17.67 0.11
C ASP A 382 28.89 -16.90 -0.91
N ILE A 383 28.47 -15.69 -1.27
CA ILE A 383 29.26 -14.82 -2.12
C ILE A 383 30.40 -14.25 -1.27
N LEU A 384 31.60 -14.79 -1.46
CA LEU A 384 32.79 -14.22 -0.85
C LEU A 384 33.20 -12.97 -1.65
N PRO A 385 33.57 -11.85 -0.98
CA PRO A 385 34.14 -10.71 -1.69
C PRO A 385 35.39 -11.18 -2.45
N PRO A 386 35.59 -10.71 -3.70
CA PRO A 386 36.85 -10.96 -4.38
C PRO A 386 37.97 -10.38 -3.52
N ASP A 387 39.07 -11.13 -3.36
CA ASP A 387 40.22 -10.70 -2.63
C ASP A 387 40.71 -9.36 -3.23
N PRO A 388 40.61 -8.23 -2.53
CA PRO A 388 40.75 -6.93 -3.18
C PRO A 388 42.16 -6.65 -3.67
N ILE A 389 43.16 -7.34 -3.20
CA ILE A 389 44.57 -7.30 -3.64
C ILE A 389 45.27 -8.45 -2.89
N GLY A 390 45.96 -9.33 -3.61
CA GLY A 390 46.64 -10.53 -3.08
C GLY A 390 47.70 -10.34 -1.99
N GLU A 391 47.65 -9.26 -1.23
CA GLU A 391 48.61 -9.00 -0.11
C GLU A 391 47.90 -8.63 1.22
N LEU A 392 46.56 -8.52 1.29
CA LEU A 392 45.84 -8.23 2.55
C LEU A 392 45.10 -9.44 3.14
N GLY A 393 45.26 -10.62 2.58
CA GLY A 393 44.49 -11.82 2.86
C GLY A 393 44.60 -12.45 4.25
N SER A 394 45.53 -12.05 5.12
CA SER A 394 45.68 -12.69 6.44
C SER A 394 44.96 -12.00 7.60
N GLY A 395 44.52 -10.76 7.44
CA GLY A 395 43.90 -9.97 8.51
C GLY A 395 42.37 -10.20 8.64
N TYR A 396 41.63 -10.32 7.54
CA TYR A 396 40.20 -10.41 7.55
C TYR A 396 39.67 -11.83 7.84
N VAL A 397 40.38 -12.87 7.47
CA VAL A 397 40.01 -14.26 7.76
C VAL A 397 40.04 -14.55 9.26
N LYS A 398 40.91 -13.90 10.04
CA LYS A 398 40.98 -14.07 11.49
C LYS A 398 39.81 -13.48 12.26
N ILE A 399 39.11 -12.45 11.71
CA ILE A 399 37.95 -11.83 12.39
C ILE A 399 36.69 -12.70 12.23
N ALA A 400 36.53 -13.36 11.10
CA ALA A 400 35.38 -14.26 10.88
C ALA A 400 35.49 -15.56 11.69
N ALA A 401 36.71 -16.11 11.82
CA ALA A 401 36.95 -17.34 12.60
C ALA A 401 36.88 -17.12 14.12
N SER A 402 37.21 -15.92 14.63
CA SER A 402 37.13 -15.59 16.06
C SER A 402 35.71 -15.32 16.57
N ARG A 403 34.72 -15.10 15.68
CA ARG A 403 33.31 -14.97 16.06
C ARG A 403 32.56 -16.30 16.19
N ALA A 404 33.11 -17.39 15.69
CA ALA A 404 32.51 -18.72 15.79
C ALA A 404 32.76 -19.42 17.13
N GLU A 405 33.74 -18.98 17.94
CA GLU A 405 34.14 -19.66 19.19
C GLU A 405 33.95 -18.88 20.50
N GLY A 406 33.34 -17.73 20.52
CA GLY A 406 33.18 -16.96 21.75
C GLY A 406 31.89 -16.18 21.86
N GLY A 407 30.83 -16.86 22.33
CA GLY A 407 29.59 -16.19 22.70
C GLY A 407 29.77 -15.28 23.92
N THR A 408 29.87 -13.98 23.70
CA THR A 408 29.58 -12.97 24.74
C THR A 408 28.57 -11.99 24.18
N ALA A 409 27.42 -11.94 24.83
CA ALA A 409 26.33 -11.04 24.54
C ALA A 409 26.81 -9.56 24.55
N LEU A 410 26.40 -8.80 23.53
CA LEU A 410 26.59 -7.35 23.51
C LEU A 410 25.78 -6.72 24.65
N PRO A 411 26.29 -5.66 25.33
CA PRO A 411 25.55 -4.97 26.34
C PRO A 411 24.31 -4.29 25.77
N VAL A 412 23.17 -4.55 26.40
CA VAL A 412 21.90 -3.87 26.13
C VAL A 412 22.04 -2.44 26.62
N PHE A 413 21.99 -1.47 25.72
CA PHE A 413 21.77 -0.08 26.10
C PHE A 413 20.32 0.08 26.55
N ASN A 414 20.13 0.28 27.84
CA ASN A 414 18.87 0.81 28.37
C ASN A 414 18.85 2.33 28.21
N PRO A 415 17.68 2.96 27.90
CA PRO A 415 17.54 4.39 27.65
C PRO A 415 17.77 5.27 28.87
#